data_630a78ba5fbd8cf55922beafe41218a8
#
_entry.id   630a78ba5fbd8cf55922beafe41218a8
#
_cell.length_a   1.000
_cell.length_b   1.000
_cell.length_c   1.000
_cell.angle_alpha   90.00
_cell.angle_beta   90.00
_cell.angle_gamma   90.00
#
_symmetry.space_group_name_H-M   'P 1'
#
loop_
_entity.id
_entity.type
_entity.pdbx_description
1 polymer ?
#
loop_
_entity_poly.entity_id
_entity_poly.type
_entity_poly.pdbx_seq_one_letter_code
_entity_poly.pdbx_strand_id
1 'polypeptide(L)'
;MNILIDFTQIPIQKVGVGVYARETFFELLRDTNNKYCCLVQDDDKDMLNTLKSSKIIFVKSKWFRFFFFRFFLEQFYIPWICYKYKINIVHSLHYSFPLIPLRAKKVVTIHDLTFFIYPKAHTIFKRHYFRF
;
A
#
# COMPACT_ATOMS: atom_id res chain seq x y z
N MET A 1 -3.50 -3.90 -17.88
CA MET A 1 -3.43 -4.81 -16.71
C MET A 1 -4.26 -4.24 -15.57
N ASN A 2 -4.65 -5.07 -14.58
CA ASN A 2 -5.31 -4.59 -13.35
C ASN A 2 -4.25 -4.47 -12.25
N ILE A 3 -4.06 -3.27 -11.72
CA ILE A 3 -3.02 -2.94 -10.74
C ILE A 3 -3.69 -2.48 -9.44
N LEU A 4 -3.37 -3.15 -8.32
CA LEU A 4 -3.77 -2.70 -6.98
C LEU A 4 -2.63 -1.87 -6.40
N ILE A 5 -2.94 -0.66 -5.93
CA ILE A 5 -2.01 0.21 -5.21
C ILE A 5 -2.49 0.37 -3.78
N ASP A 6 -1.63 0.04 -2.83
CA ASP A 6 -1.92 0.14 -1.39
C ASP A 6 -1.41 1.46 -0.81
N PHE A 7 -2.34 2.39 -0.55
CA PHE A 7 -2.10 3.66 0.12
C PHE A 7 -2.37 3.62 1.63
N THR A 8 -2.79 2.50 2.18
CA THR A 8 -3.22 2.44 3.58
C THR A 8 -2.13 2.75 4.60
N GLN A 9 -0.86 2.67 4.18
CA GLN A 9 0.30 3.01 5.02
C GLN A 9 0.76 4.46 4.88
N ILE A 10 0.24 5.16 3.89
CA ILE A 10 0.69 6.51 3.60
C ILE A 10 0.06 7.47 4.61
N PRO A 11 0.86 8.31 5.29
CA PRO A 11 0.34 9.31 6.23
C PRO A 11 -0.58 10.32 5.53
N ILE A 12 -1.56 10.83 6.29
CA ILE A 12 -2.47 11.89 5.79
C ILE A 12 -1.65 13.13 5.40
N GLN A 13 -0.69 13.51 6.26
CA GLN A 13 0.26 14.57 5.91
C GLN A 13 1.21 14.08 4.82
N LYS A 14 1.11 14.66 3.65
CA LYS A 14 1.90 14.28 2.47
C LYS A 14 3.30 14.90 2.55
N VAL A 15 4.13 14.36 3.44
CA VAL A 15 5.56 14.67 3.53
C VAL A 15 6.38 13.44 3.17
N GLY A 16 7.54 13.59 2.59
CA GLY A 16 8.43 12.49 2.23
C GLY A 16 7.73 11.36 1.45
N VAL A 17 7.48 10.25 2.13
CA VAL A 17 6.81 9.07 1.56
C VAL A 17 5.44 9.39 0.95
N GLY A 18 4.69 10.29 1.58
CA GLY A 18 3.37 10.70 1.10
C GLY A 18 3.44 11.48 -0.22
N VAL A 19 4.44 12.36 -0.36
CA VAL A 19 4.70 13.08 -1.62
C VAL A 19 5.10 12.10 -2.71
N TYR A 20 6.06 11.21 -2.41
CA TYR A 20 6.49 10.17 -3.35
C TYR A 20 5.32 9.33 -3.85
N ALA A 21 4.50 8.82 -2.93
CA ALA A 21 3.36 7.97 -3.27
C ALA A 21 2.37 8.70 -4.19
N ARG A 22 2.06 9.96 -3.89
CA ARG A 22 1.16 10.79 -4.69
C ARG A 22 1.71 11.04 -6.08
N GLU A 23 2.94 11.52 -6.19
CA GLU A 23 3.55 11.86 -7.49
C GLU A 23 3.74 10.61 -8.37
N THR A 24 4.22 9.50 -7.79
CA THR A 24 4.32 8.22 -8.50
C THR A 24 2.97 7.79 -9.05
N PHE A 25 1.91 7.94 -8.27
CA PHE A 25 0.59 7.56 -8.72
C PHE A 25 0.04 8.46 -9.84
N PHE A 26 0.29 9.76 -9.76
CA PHE A 26 -0.07 10.69 -10.85
C PHE A 26 0.59 10.30 -12.18
N GLU A 27 1.87 9.95 -12.14
CA GLU A 27 2.58 9.51 -13.33
C GLU A 27 2.01 8.19 -13.87
N LEU A 28 1.69 7.23 -12.98
CA LEU A 28 1.07 5.97 -13.38
C LEU A 28 -0.29 6.17 -14.05
N LEU A 29 -1.09 7.15 -13.61
CA LEU A 29 -2.40 7.45 -14.20
C LEU A 29 -2.33 8.00 -15.64
N ARG A 30 -1.17 8.49 -16.08
CA ARG A 30 -0.95 8.90 -17.47
C ARG A 30 -0.98 7.71 -18.43
N ASP A 31 -0.68 6.51 -17.92
CA ASP A 31 -0.80 5.28 -18.70
C ASP A 31 -2.25 4.77 -18.69
N THR A 32 -2.98 5.08 -19.76
CA THR A 32 -4.39 4.68 -19.93
C THR A 32 -4.59 3.21 -20.26
N ASN A 33 -3.51 2.44 -20.51
CA ASN A 33 -3.59 1.01 -20.83
C ASN A 33 -3.84 0.13 -19.60
N ASN A 34 -3.70 0.70 -18.39
CA ASN A 34 -3.86 -0.01 -17.14
C ASN A 34 -5.12 0.44 -16.38
N LYS A 35 -5.70 -0.49 -15.63
CA LYS A 35 -6.82 -0.23 -14.72
C LYS A 35 -6.29 -0.24 -13.28
N TYR A 36 -6.54 0.83 -12.56
CA TYR A 36 -6.06 0.99 -11.20
C TYR A 36 -7.17 0.70 -10.19
N CYS A 37 -6.83 -0.07 -9.16
CA CYS A 37 -7.62 -0.30 -7.97
C CYS A 37 -6.81 0.26 -6.78
N CYS A 38 -7.34 1.24 -6.07
CA CYS A 38 -6.62 1.92 -5.00
C CYS A 38 -7.22 1.59 -3.65
N LEU A 39 -6.41 1.07 -2.74
CA LEU A 39 -6.81 0.81 -1.36
C LEU A 39 -6.41 2.01 -0.51
N VAL A 40 -7.40 2.77 -0.02
CA VAL A 40 -7.21 4.08 0.61
C VAL A 40 -7.88 4.11 1.97
N GLN A 41 -7.30 4.80 2.94
CA GLN A 41 -7.95 5.08 4.21
C GLN A 41 -9.07 6.11 4.01
N ASP A 42 -10.17 5.95 4.75
CA ASP A 42 -11.39 6.77 4.62
C ASP A 42 -11.22 8.23 5.05
N ASP A 43 -10.13 8.55 5.77
CA ASP A 43 -9.79 9.91 6.19
C ASP A 43 -8.83 10.65 5.24
N ASP A 44 -8.32 9.99 4.20
CA ASP A 44 -7.40 10.59 3.21
C ASP A 44 -8.18 11.30 2.08
N LYS A 45 -8.78 12.43 2.42
CA LYS A 45 -9.63 13.21 1.50
C LYS A 45 -8.87 13.74 0.28
N ASP A 46 -7.59 14.05 0.42
CA ASP A 46 -6.78 14.60 -0.68
C ASP A 46 -6.60 13.57 -1.80
N MET A 47 -6.35 12.31 -1.43
CA MET A 47 -6.27 11.23 -2.42
C MET A 47 -7.61 10.98 -3.13
N LEU A 48 -8.75 11.17 -2.44
CA LEU A 48 -10.06 10.92 -2.99
C LEU A 48 -10.40 11.82 -4.17
N ASN A 49 -10.03 13.10 -4.09
CA ASN A 49 -10.30 14.06 -5.16
C ASN A 49 -9.48 13.76 -6.42
N THR A 50 -8.37 13.07 -6.26
CA THR A 50 -7.42 12.72 -7.33
C THR A 50 -7.81 11.44 -8.07
N LEU A 51 -8.49 10.52 -7.39
CA LEU A 51 -8.73 9.15 -7.85
C LEU A 51 -9.97 8.96 -8.74
N LYS A 52 -10.50 10.02 -9.33
CA LYS A 52 -11.82 10.01 -10.05
C LYS A 52 -11.95 8.94 -11.14
N SER A 53 -10.85 8.49 -11.74
CA SER A 53 -10.85 7.46 -12.81
C SER A 53 -10.52 6.05 -12.32
N SER A 54 -10.20 5.88 -11.04
CA SER A 54 -9.74 4.62 -10.46
C SER A 54 -10.82 4.00 -9.58
N LYS A 55 -10.84 2.66 -9.49
CA LYS A 55 -11.67 1.99 -8.52
C LYS A 55 -11.08 2.16 -7.13
N ILE A 56 -11.82 2.83 -6.25
CA ILE A 56 -11.39 3.08 -4.88
C ILE A 56 -12.04 2.06 -3.95
N ILE A 57 -11.24 1.47 -3.07
CA ILE A 57 -11.67 0.62 -1.96
C ILE A 57 -11.26 1.31 -0.67
N PHE A 58 -12.26 1.65 0.14
CA PHE A 58 -12.02 2.31 1.41
C PHE A 58 -11.81 1.32 2.54
N VAL A 59 -10.90 1.66 3.43
CA VAL A 59 -10.72 1.00 4.72
C VAL A 59 -10.85 2.01 5.84
N LYS A 60 -11.41 1.57 6.97
CA LYS A 60 -11.57 2.45 8.14
C LYS A 60 -10.21 2.69 8.81
N SER A 61 -9.68 3.90 8.63
CA SER A 61 -8.35 4.32 9.07
C SER A 61 -8.06 4.02 10.54
N LYS A 62 -9.02 4.25 11.43
CA LYS A 62 -8.86 4.00 12.87
C LYS A 62 -8.56 2.54 13.23
N TRP A 63 -9.05 1.59 12.45
CA TRP A 63 -8.81 0.17 12.69
C TRP A 63 -7.43 -0.26 12.15
N PHE A 64 -7.06 0.20 10.98
CA PHE A 64 -5.83 -0.22 10.29
C PHE A 64 -4.57 0.54 10.73
N ARG A 65 -4.69 1.47 11.66
CA ARG A 65 -3.54 2.03 12.40
C ARG A 65 -3.00 1.09 13.46
N PHE A 66 -3.81 0.14 13.93
CA PHE A 66 -3.35 -0.90 14.84
C PHE A 66 -2.67 -2.02 14.07
N PHE A 67 -1.49 -2.39 14.52
CA PHE A 67 -0.65 -3.40 13.87
C PHE A 67 -1.40 -4.71 13.56
N PHE A 68 -2.19 -5.21 14.50
CA PHE A 68 -2.92 -6.48 14.38
C PHE A 68 -3.92 -6.46 13.21
N PHE A 69 -4.77 -5.42 13.14
CA PHE A 69 -5.73 -5.27 12.05
C PHE A 69 -5.05 -5.05 10.71
N ARG A 70 -3.91 -4.34 10.72
CA ARG A 70 -3.11 -4.16 9.54
C ARG A 70 -2.57 -5.47 8.99
N PHE A 71 -2.03 -6.33 9.86
CA PHE A 71 -1.59 -7.67 9.48
C PHE A 71 -2.72 -8.46 8.79
N PHE A 72 -3.93 -8.45 9.36
CA PHE A 72 -5.09 -9.10 8.74
C PHE A 72 -5.46 -8.50 7.39
N LEU A 73 -5.43 -7.19 7.25
CA LEU A 73 -5.66 -6.52 5.97
C LEU A 73 -4.66 -7.01 4.92
N GLU A 74 -3.39 -7.00 5.24
CA GLU A 74 -2.34 -7.40 4.30
C GLU A 74 -2.40 -8.89 3.96
N GLN A 75 -2.58 -9.76 4.94
CA GLN A 75 -2.48 -11.20 4.73
C GLN A 75 -3.77 -11.85 4.22
N PHE A 76 -4.94 -11.25 4.42
CA PHE A 76 -6.22 -11.85 4.02
C PHE A 76 -7.05 -10.95 3.11
N TYR A 77 -7.19 -9.68 3.44
CA TYR A 77 -8.06 -8.77 2.68
C TYR A 77 -7.46 -8.39 1.32
N ILE A 78 -6.17 -8.07 1.25
CA ILE A 78 -5.49 -7.79 -0.02
C ILE A 78 -5.51 -9.02 -0.96
N PRO A 79 -5.19 -10.25 -0.52
CA PRO A 79 -5.35 -11.45 -1.33
C PRO A 79 -6.77 -11.67 -1.85
N TRP A 80 -7.78 -11.43 -1.00
CA TRP A 80 -9.19 -11.52 -1.42
C TRP A 80 -9.54 -10.48 -2.50
N ILE A 81 -9.07 -9.21 -2.34
CA ILE A 81 -9.22 -8.17 -3.37
C ILE A 81 -8.56 -8.60 -4.68
N CYS A 82 -7.35 -9.14 -4.60
CA CYS A 82 -6.62 -9.61 -5.78
C CYS A 82 -7.39 -10.67 -6.55
N TYR A 83 -8.00 -11.62 -5.84
CA TYR A 83 -8.85 -12.63 -6.44
C TYR A 83 -10.12 -12.03 -7.05
N LYS A 84 -10.86 -11.22 -6.27
CA LYS A 84 -12.16 -10.63 -6.66
C LYS A 84 -12.05 -9.73 -7.89
N TYR A 85 -10.99 -8.92 -7.98
CA TYR A 85 -10.82 -7.93 -9.06
C TYR A 85 -9.81 -8.36 -10.12
N LYS A 86 -9.39 -9.63 -10.10
CA LYS A 86 -8.42 -10.21 -11.05
C LYS A 86 -7.17 -9.32 -11.18
N ILE A 87 -6.58 -8.95 -10.06
CA ILE A 87 -5.39 -8.09 -9.98
C ILE A 87 -4.18 -8.86 -10.56
N ASN A 88 -3.42 -8.19 -11.41
CA ASN A 88 -2.19 -8.69 -11.99
C ASN A 88 -0.94 -8.28 -11.22
N ILE A 89 -0.97 -7.06 -10.65
CA ILE A 89 0.14 -6.48 -9.88
C ILE A 89 -0.42 -5.86 -8.60
N VAL A 90 0.23 -6.14 -7.47
CA VAL A 90 0.02 -5.43 -6.19
C VAL A 90 1.24 -4.56 -5.94
N HIS A 91 1.06 -3.25 -5.86
CA HIS A 91 2.11 -2.29 -5.53
C HIS A 91 1.90 -1.78 -4.11
N SER A 92 2.73 -2.24 -3.18
CA SER A 92 2.82 -1.73 -1.81
C SER A 92 3.77 -0.55 -1.79
N LEU A 93 3.25 0.63 -1.47
CA LEU A 93 4.03 1.89 -1.43
C LEU A 93 4.82 2.06 -0.13
N HIS A 94 4.91 1.00 0.66
CA HIS A 94 5.64 0.97 1.92
C HIS A 94 6.21 -0.45 2.13
N TYR A 95 7.07 -0.64 3.13
CA TYR A 95 7.86 -1.86 3.36
C TYR A 95 7.06 -3.16 3.49
N SER A 96 5.80 -3.11 3.93
CA SER A 96 5.01 -4.31 4.16
C SER A 96 4.18 -4.72 2.94
N PHE A 97 3.92 -6.01 2.81
CA PHE A 97 3.21 -6.61 1.68
C PHE A 97 2.60 -7.96 2.10
N PRO A 98 1.63 -8.50 1.35
CA PRO A 98 1.11 -9.84 1.60
C PRO A 98 2.20 -10.90 1.49
N LEU A 99 2.43 -11.67 2.56
CA LEU A 99 3.37 -12.80 2.56
C LEU A 99 2.75 -14.01 1.85
N ILE A 100 1.44 -14.17 1.97
CA ILE A 100 0.68 -15.25 1.31
C ILE A 100 0.93 -15.23 -0.19
N PRO A 101 1.14 -16.38 -0.83
CA PRO A 101 1.28 -16.48 -2.27
C PRO A 101 0.08 -15.89 -3.01
N LEU A 102 0.35 -15.01 -3.97
CA LEU A 102 -0.66 -14.39 -4.83
C LEU A 102 -0.42 -14.81 -6.28
N ARG A 103 -1.49 -14.87 -7.07
CA ARG A 103 -1.36 -14.91 -8.54
C ARG A 103 -0.83 -13.59 -9.10
N ALA A 104 -1.08 -12.49 -8.40
CA ALA A 104 -0.55 -11.17 -8.73
C ALA A 104 0.95 -11.07 -8.43
N LYS A 105 1.69 -10.38 -9.29
CA LYS A 105 3.08 -9.98 -9.01
C LYS A 105 3.08 -8.92 -7.90
N LYS A 106 4.09 -8.97 -7.01
CA LYS A 106 4.25 -8.01 -5.91
C LYS A 106 5.36 -7.02 -6.26
N VAL A 107 5.05 -5.74 -6.12
CA VAL A 107 6.01 -4.63 -6.19
C VAL A 107 6.00 -3.93 -4.84
N VAL A 108 7.15 -3.74 -4.24
CA VAL A 108 7.30 -3.13 -2.92
C VAL A 108 8.25 -1.95 -3.02
N THR A 109 7.83 -0.78 -2.55
CA THR A 109 8.71 0.39 -2.46
C THR A 109 9.42 0.40 -1.12
N ILE A 110 10.74 0.39 -1.15
CA ILE A 110 11.62 0.51 0.02
C ILE A 110 12.19 1.92 0.02
N HIS A 111 11.76 2.76 0.98
CA HIS A 111 12.17 4.18 1.03
C HIS A 111 13.54 4.38 1.64
N ASP A 112 13.93 3.55 2.59
CA ASP A 112 15.24 3.56 3.21
C ASP A 112 15.64 2.15 3.70
N LEU A 113 16.90 2.00 4.08
CA LEU A 113 17.45 0.74 4.58
C LEU A 113 17.75 0.79 6.08
N THR A 114 17.19 1.75 6.82
CA THR A 114 17.49 1.94 8.25
C THR A 114 17.18 0.71 9.09
N PHE A 115 16.14 -0.06 8.73
CA PHE A 115 15.82 -1.33 9.41
C PHE A 115 16.94 -2.38 9.28
N PHE A 116 17.73 -2.30 8.22
CA PHE A 116 18.85 -3.22 7.96
C PHE A 116 20.16 -2.68 8.53
N ILE A 117 20.43 -1.38 8.33
CA ILE A 117 21.72 -0.75 8.68
C ILE A 117 21.77 -0.39 10.16
N TYR A 118 20.66 0.16 10.70
CA TYR A 118 20.56 0.60 12.10
C TYR A 118 19.41 -0.11 12.85
N PRO A 119 19.44 -1.45 12.97
CA PRO A 119 18.32 -2.21 13.54
C PRO A 119 18.02 -1.85 14.99
N LYS A 120 19.02 -1.37 15.75
CA LYS A 120 18.85 -0.95 17.15
C LYS A 120 18.04 0.34 17.32
N ALA A 121 17.90 1.15 16.28
CA ALA A 121 17.10 2.36 16.29
C ALA A 121 15.58 2.08 16.22
N HIS A 122 15.20 0.84 15.94
CA HIS A 122 13.81 0.44 15.77
C HIS A 122 13.37 -0.54 16.85
N THR A 123 12.08 -0.57 17.17
CA THR A 123 11.51 -1.54 18.10
C THR A 123 11.74 -2.98 17.59
N ILE A 124 11.92 -3.93 18.48
CA ILE A 124 12.16 -5.35 18.16
C ILE A 124 11.12 -5.85 17.16
N PHE A 125 9.86 -5.45 17.35
CA PHE A 125 8.74 -5.84 16.50
C PHE A 125 8.88 -5.34 15.06
N LYS A 126 9.13 -4.02 14.86
CA LYS A 126 9.36 -3.42 13.55
C LYS A 126 10.58 -4.05 12.85
N ARG A 127 11.62 -4.30 13.61
CA ARG A 127 12.86 -4.91 13.12
C ARG A 127 12.63 -6.29 12.50
N HIS A 128 11.81 -7.14 13.14
CA HIS A 128 11.49 -8.46 12.60
C HIS A 128 10.49 -8.39 11.44
N TYR A 129 9.46 -7.54 11.57
CA TYR A 129 8.40 -7.44 10.56
C TYR A 129 8.89 -6.90 9.19
N PHE A 130 9.82 -5.96 9.18
CA PHE A 130 10.31 -5.35 7.94
C PHE A 130 11.59 -5.99 7.38
N ARG A 131 12.08 -7.07 7.97
CA ARG A 131 13.28 -7.81 7.50
C ARG A 131 12.97 -9.09 6.75
N PHE A 132 11.69 -9.41 6.53
CA PHE A 132 11.25 -10.58 5.77
C PHE A 132 11.05 -10.29 4.29
#